data_d42e3f65cf2724df2ae3a9bdde4551a7
#
_entry.id   d42e3f65cf2724df2ae3a9bdde4551a7
#
_cell.length_a   1.000
_cell.length_b   1.000
_cell.length_c   1.000
_cell.angle_alpha   90.00
_cell.angle_beta   90.00
_cell.angle_gamma   90.00
#
_symmetry.space_group_name_H-M   'P 1'
#
loop_
_entity.id
_entity.type
_entity.pdbx_description
1 polymer ?
#
loop_
_entity_poly.entity_id
_entity_poly.type
_entity_poly.pdbx_seq_one_letter_code
_entity_poly.pdbx_strand_id
1 'polypeptide(L)'
;MNLSGKTVLLLAPKFFGYELEIKKELENLGARVIYFDERPKNDFFTKVFIRLNLKSFISKKIDDYYKNIIQEIKDESIDFLFLIAPETVSIETIKQIKSIHKNIKIISYFWDSIKNKKTALEYLNISDKYFSFDSNDIKIDKKIQFLPLFYI
;
A
#
# COMPACT_ATOMS: atom_id res chain seq x y z
N MET A 1 -20.49 -4.57 5.46
CA MET A 1 -19.99 -3.64 4.44
C MET A 1 -20.13 -4.33 3.09
N ASN A 2 -20.56 -3.66 2.04
CA ASN A 2 -20.70 -4.25 0.70
C ASN A 2 -19.82 -3.44 -0.26
N LEU A 3 -18.95 -4.12 -1.01
CA LEU A 3 -18.05 -3.55 -2.01
C LEU A 3 -18.43 -3.96 -3.44
N SER A 4 -19.66 -4.44 -3.65
CA SER A 4 -20.14 -4.84 -4.98
C SER A 4 -19.99 -3.71 -5.99
N GLY A 5 -19.40 -4.03 -7.15
CA GLY A 5 -19.14 -3.06 -8.22
C GLY A 5 -17.95 -2.12 -7.96
N LYS A 6 -17.19 -2.33 -6.87
CA LYS A 6 -15.98 -1.57 -6.57
C LYS A 6 -14.73 -2.31 -7.02
N THR A 7 -13.76 -1.56 -7.54
CA THR A 7 -12.44 -2.07 -7.87
C THR A 7 -11.40 -1.53 -6.89
N VAL A 8 -10.63 -2.44 -6.30
CA VAL A 8 -9.57 -2.15 -5.34
C VAL A 8 -8.22 -2.48 -5.97
N LEU A 9 -7.34 -1.50 -6.09
CA LEU A 9 -5.92 -1.72 -6.33
C LEU A 9 -5.25 -1.98 -4.98
N LEU A 10 -4.82 -3.22 -4.75
CA LEU A 10 -4.14 -3.64 -3.53
C LEU A 10 -2.63 -3.69 -3.78
N LEU A 11 -1.86 -2.84 -3.10
CA LEU A 11 -0.41 -2.89 -3.03
C LEU A 11 -0.01 -3.39 -1.64
N ALA A 12 0.44 -4.62 -1.54
CA ALA A 12 0.81 -5.25 -0.28
C ALA A 12 2.05 -6.12 -0.47
N PRO A 13 3.00 -6.14 0.49
CA PRO A 13 4.17 -7.01 0.40
C PRO A 13 3.75 -8.46 0.57
N LYS A 14 4.41 -9.38 -0.15
CA LYS A 14 4.29 -10.82 0.10
C LYS A 14 4.84 -11.16 1.49
N PHE A 15 3.93 -11.51 2.40
CA PHE A 15 4.26 -11.78 3.79
C PHE A 15 3.36 -12.88 4.36
N PHE A 16 3.85 -14.11 4.40
CA PHE A 16 3.16 -15.30 4.93
C PHE A 16 1.77 -15.57 4.35
N GLY A 17 1.44 -15.03 3.16
CA GLY A 17 0.14 -15.20 2.52
C GLY A 17 -0.95 -14.23 3.00
N TYR A 18 -0.63 -13.33 3.94
CA TYR A 18 -1.61 -12.36 4.46
C TYR A 18 -2.18 -11.47 3.37
N GLU A 19 -1.38 -11.10 2.38
CA GLU A 19 -1.81 -10.34 1.22
C GLU A 19 -2.91 -11.07 0.42
N LEU A 20 -2.85 -12.40 0.35
CA LEU A 20 -3.83 -13.22 -0.35
C LEU A 20 -5.13 -13.35 0.45
N GLU A 21 -5.05 -13.45 1.78
CA GLU A 21 -6.24 -13.49 2.63
C GLU A 21 -6.95 -12.13 2.64
N ILE A 22 -6.21 -11.02 2.67
CA ILE A 22 -6.79 -9.67 2.52
C ILE A 22 -7.49 -9.55 1.16
N LYS A 23 -6.84 -9.99 0.07
CA LYS A 23 -7.44 -10.01 -1.27
C LYS A 23 -8.74 -10.79 -1.27
N LYS A 24 -8.72 -12.02 -0.77
CA LYS A 24 -9.87 -12.92 -0.70
C LYS A 24 -11.03 -12.30 0.10
N GLU A 25 -10.73 -11.67 1.23
CA GLU A 25 -11.78 -11.03 2.04
C GLU A 25 -12.40 -9.83 1.34
N LEU A 26 -11.62 -9.00 0.64
CA LEU A 26 -12.14 -7.92 -0.19
C LEU A 26 -13.04 -8.46 -1.32
N GLU A 27 -12.65 -9.59 -1.93
CA GLU A 27 -13.46 -10.28 -2.96
C GLU A 27 -14.74 -10.88 -2.37
N ASN A 28 -14.70 -11.44 -1.16
CA ASN A 28 -15.88 -11.91 -0.43
C ASN A 28 -16.88 -10.78 -0.14
N LEU A 29 -16.36 -9.57 0.08
CA LEU A 29 -17.18 -8.35 0.24
C LEU A 29 -17.73 -7.82 -1.10
N GLY A 30 -17.40 -8.46 -2.23
CA GLY A 30 -17.91 -8.14 -3.56
C GLY A 30 -17.02 -7.23 -4.40
N ALA A 31 -15.80 -6.91 -3.96
CA ALA A 31 -14.87 -6.11 -4.74
C ALA A 31 -14.19 -6.92 -5.85
N ARG A 32 -13.87 -6.27 -6.97
CA ARG A 32 -12.84 -6.73 -7.89
C ARG A 32 -11.48 -6.27 -7.37
N VAL A 33 -10.53 -7.17 -7.15
CA VAL A 33 -9.22 -6.82 -6.58
C VAL A 33 -8.11 -7.02 -7.61
N ILE A 34 -7.37 -5.94 -7.92
CA ILE A 34 -6.14 -5.95 -8.70
C ILE A 34 -5.00 -5.89 -7.69
N TYR A 35 -4.21 -6.96 -7.58
CA TYR A 35 -3.15 -7.07 -6.59
C TYR A 35 -1.77 -7.04 -7.25
N PHE A 36 -0.87 -6.23 -6.68
CA PHE A 36 0.56 -6.29 -6.95
C PHE A 36 1.37 -6.38 -5.66
N ASP A 37 2.47 -7.13 -5.71
CA ASP A 37 3.47 -7.08 -4.63
C ASP A 37 4.00 -5.64 -4.53
N GLU A 38 4.01 -5.08 -3.35
CA GLU A 38 4.56 -3.74 -3.11
C GLU A 38 6.05 -3.67 -3.43
N ARG A 39 6.75 -4.82 -3.47
CA ARG A 39 8.18 -4.92 -3.74
C ARG A 39 8.43 -5.47 -5.15
N PRO A 40 9.29 -4.82 -5.98
CA PRO A 40 9.54 -5.19 -7.38
C PRO A 40 10.14 -6.61 -7.54
N LYS A 41 10.82 -7.11 -6.52
CA LYS A 41 11.30 -8.47 -6.39
C LYS A 41 11.38 -8.88 -4.93
N ASN A 42 10.95 -10.09 -4.65
CA ASN A 42 11.02 -10.69 -3.32
C ASN A 42 12.34 -11.47 -3.10
N ASP A 43 13.43 -11.04 -3.79
CA ASP A 43 14.76 -11.63 -3.63
C ASP A 43 15.49 -11.07 -2.40
N PHE A 44 16.49 -11.82 -1.93
CA PHE A 44 17.26 -11.48 -0.74
C PHE A 44 17.92 -10.09 -0.83
N PHE A 45 18.54 -9.77 -1.97
CA PHE A 45 19.26 -8.50 -2.15
C PHE A 45 18.30 -7.30 -2.11
N THR A 46 17.16 -7.38 -2.80
CA THR A 46 16.14 -6.31 -2.76
C THR A 46 15.66 -6.06 -1.33
N LYS A 47 15.39 -7.12 -0.55
CA LYS A 47 15.00 -7.00 0.87
C LYS A 47 16.08 -6.33 1.72
N VAL A 48 17.35 -6.70 1.52
CA VAL A 48 18.48 -6.11 2.24
C VAL A 48 18.61 -4.62 1.93
N PHE A 49 18.58 -4.22 0.66
CA PHE A 49 18.67 -2.81 0.27
C PHE A 49 17.51 -1.97 0.83
N ILE A 50 16.29 -2.51 0.82
CA ILE A 50 15.13 -1.84 1.42
C ILE A 50 15.31 -1.67 2.93
N ARG A 51 15.71 -2.73 3.66
CA ARG A 51 15.90 -2.72 5.11
C ARG A 51 17.02 -1.77 5.56
N LEU A 52 18.11 -1.69 4.80
CA LEU A 52 19.22 -0.78 5.07
C LEU A 52 18.97 0.65 4.60
N ASN A 53 17.77 0.94 4.09
CA ASN A 53 17.40 2.24 3.51
C ASN A 53 18.31 2.69 2.34
N LEU A 54 18.89 1.72 1.61
CA LEU A 54 19.77 1.91 0.47
C LEU A 54 19.01 1.82 -0.87
N LYS A 55 17.77 2.32 -0.89
CA LYS A 55 16.87 2.27 -2.06
C LYS A 55 17.45 2.95 -3.30
N SER A 56 18.37 3.91 -3.12
CA SER A 56 19.04 4.61 -4.23
C SER A 56 19.77 3.65 -5.19
N PHE A 57 20.29 2.52 -4.69
CA PHE A 57 20.96 1.51 -5.52
C PHE A 57 20.01 0.68 -6.39
N ILE A 58 18.74 0.66 -6.04
CA ILE A 58 17.68 -0.08 -6.75
C ILE A 58 16.55 0.83 -7.26
N SER A 59 16.73 2.16 -7.18
CA SER A 59 15.70 3.15 -7.52
C SER A 59 15.17 2.96 -8.94
N LYS A 60 16.04 2.84 -9.95
CA LYS A 60 15.63 2.62 -11.33
C LYS A 60 14.75 1.38 -11.49
N LYS A 61 15.07 0.28 -10.78
CA LYS A 61 14.30 -0.96 -10.83
C LYS A 61 12.93 -0.79 -10.18
N ILE A 62 12.86 -0.02 -9.08
CA ILE A 62 11.61 0.33 -8.42
C ILE A 62 10.76 1.21 -9.35
N ASP A 63 11.36 2.24 -9.96
CA ASP A 63 10.67 3.15 -10.86
C ASP A 63 10.11 2.43 -12.08
N ASP A 64 10.91 1.56 -12.72
CA ASP A 64 10.49 0.79 -13.89
C ASP A 64 9.35 -0.19 -13.51
N TYR A 65 9.41 -0.79 -12.32
CA TYR A 65 8.35 -1.65 -11.80
C TYR A 65 7.02 -0.89 -11.67
N TYR A 66 7.02 0.28 -11.03
CA TYR A 66 5.80 1.06 -10.85
C TYR A 66 5.30 1.71 -12.15
N LYS A 67 6.18 2.05 -13.10
CA LYS A 67 5.76 2.44 -14.44
C LYS A 67 4.97 1.35 -15.15
N ASN A 68 5.41 0.09 -15.02
CA ASN A 68 4.70 -1.05 -15.59
C ASN A 68 3.33 -1.24 -14.92
N ILE A 69 3.24 -1.14 -13.59
CA ILE A 69 1.95 -1.19 -12.87
C ILE A 69 1.02 -0.08 -13.38
N ILE A 70 1.51 1.17 -13.46
CA ILE A 70 0.70 2.29 -13.94
C ILE A 70 0.19 2.04 -15.37
N GLN A 71 1.05 1.51 -16.26
CA GLN A 71 0.66 1.18 -17.63
C GLN A 71 -0.41 0.08 -17.67
N GLU A 72 -0.34 -0.92 -16.78
CA GLU A 72 -1.29 -2.01 -16.71
C GLU A 72 -2.67 -1.56 -16.19
N ILE A 73 -2.69 -0.60 -15.25
CA ILE A 73 -3.94 -0.15 -14.63
C ILE A 73 -4.57 1.09 -15.27
N LYS A 74 -3.90 1.75 -16.23
CA LYS A 74 -4.33 3.07 -16.75
C LYS A 74 -5.75 3.10 -17.32
N ASP A 75 -6.19 2.00 -17.92
CA ASP A 75 -7.51 1.87 -18.57
C ASP A 75 -8.55 1.23 -17.63
N GLU A 76 -8.18 0.92 -16.39
CA GLU A 76 -9.06 0.36 -15.38
C GLU A 76 -9.87 1.46 -14.66
N SER A 77 -11.06 1.11 -14.18
CA SER A 77 -11.81 1.98 -13.26
C SER A 77 -11.51 1.55 -11.83
N ILE A 78 -10.70 2.34 -11.10
CA ILE A 78 -10.26 2.02 -9.74
C ILE A 78 -10.92 2.97 -8.74
N ASP A 79 -11.65 2.40 -7.77
CA ASP A 79 -12.31 3.16 -6.70
C ASP A 79 -11.40 3.37 -5.49
N PHE A 80 -10.57 2.36 -5.16
CA PHE A 80 -9.71 2.39 -3.98
C PHE A 80 -8.28 1.97 -4.31
N LEU A 81 -7.30 2.69 -3.76
CA LEU A 81 -5.92 2.26 -3.62
C LEU A 81 -5.71 1.86 -2.16
N PHE A 82 -5.47 0.58 -1.91
CA PHE A 82 -5.21 0.07 -0.58
C PHE A 82 -3.72 -0.29 -0.45
N LEU A 83 -3.02 0.46 0.38
CA LEU A 83 -1.59 0.34 0.67
C LEU A 83 -1.40 -0.37 2.00
N ILE A 84 -0.78 -1.55 1.98
CA ILE A 84 -0.43 -2.31 3.19
C ILE A 84 1.07 -2.20 3.42
N ALA A 85 1.46 -1.62 4.55
CA ALA A 85 2.86 -1.45 4.96
C ALA A 85 3.79 -1.04 3.81
N PRO A 86 3.45 0.02 3.03
CA PRO A 86 4.23 0.39 1.85
C PRO A 86 5.66 0.80 2.23
N GLU A 87 6.62 0.37 1.41
CA GLU A 87 8.04 0.65 1.59
C GLU A 87 8.71 1.17 0.31
N THR A 88 8.26 0.72 -0.86
CA THR A 88 8.92 1.03 -2.14
C THR A 88 8.10 1.97 -3.02
N VAL A 89 6.78 1.99 -2.89
CA VAL A 89 5.94 2.92 -3.66
C VAL A 89 6.20 4.36 -3.20
N SER A 90 6.62 5.22 -4.13
CA SER A 90 6.88 6.63 -3.81
C SER A 90 5.59 7.45 -3.76
N ILE A 91 5.64 8.58 -3.06
CA ILE A 91 4.53 9.55 -3.04
C ILE A 91 4.24 10.07 -4.45
N GLU A 92 5.27 10.24 -5.28
CA GLU A 92 5.16 10.65 -6.68
C GLU A 92 4.40 9.60 -7.50
N THR A 93 4.70 8.32 -7.31
CA THR A 93 3.95 7.21 -7.94
C THR A 93 2.48 7.24 -7.55
N ILE A 94 2.18 7.43 -6.26
CA ILE A 94 0.78 7.52 -5.77
C ILE A 94 0.06 8.72 -6.38
N LYS A 95 0.74 9.88 -6.49
CA LYS A 95 0.19 11.06 -7.17
C LYS A 95 -0.10 10.80 -8.65
N GLN A 96 0.77 10.07 -9.36
CA GLN A 96 0.53 9.67 -10.75
C GLN A 96 -0.70 8.77 -10.87
N ILE A 97 -0.83 7.74 -10.01
CA ILE A 97 -2.03 6.89 -9.96
C ILE A 97 -3.29 7.75 -9.72
N LYS A 98 -3.23 8.67 -8.76
CA LYS A 98 -4.35 9.58 -8.45
C LYS A 98 -4.69 10.53 -9.61
N SER A 99 -3.71 10.93 -10.42
CA SER A 99 -3.95 11.80 -11.59
C SER A 99 -4.71 11.08 -12.70
N ILE A 100 -4.48 9.78 -12.86
CA ILE A 100 -5.18 8.91 -13.82
C ILE A 100 -6.58 8.57 -13.29
N HIS A 101 -6.68 8.18 -12.03
CA HIS A 101 -7.92 7.78 -11.35
C HIS A 101 -8.39 8.87 -10.38
N LYS A 102 -8.93 9.98 -10.91
CA LYS A 102 -9.23 11.23 -10.16
C LYS A 102 -10.08 11.03 -8.90
N ASN A 103 -10.98 10.05 -8.90
CA ASN A 103 -11.91 9.78 -7.79
C ASN A 103 -11.42 8.67 -6.84
N ILE A 104 -10.21 8.16 -7.05
CA ILE A 104 -9.65 7.09 -6.23
C ILE A 104 -9.52 7.53 -4.75
N LYS A 105 -9.91 6.66 -3.83
CA LYS A 105 -9.71 6.85 -2.40
C LYS A 105 -8.50 6.05 -1.95
N ILE A 106 -7.58 6.71 -1.25
CA ILE A 106 -6.32 6.12 -0.79
C ILE A 106 -6.46 5.74 0.68
N ILE A 107 -6.25 4.45 0.95
CA ILE A 107 -6.27 3.88 2.30
C ILE A 107 -4.89 3.30 2.58
N SER A 108 -4.26 3.72 3.68
CA SER A 108 -2.97 3.17 4.11
C SER A 108 -3.12 2.47 5.45
N TYR A 109 -2.56 1.28 5.56
CA TYR A 109 -2.51 0.52 6.81
C TYR A 109 -1.08 0.05 7.09
N PHE A 110 -0.58 0.38 8.27
CA PHE A 110 0.76 0.03 8.73
C PHE A 110 0.69 -0.96 9.88
N TRP A 111 1.43 -2.05 9.75
CA TRP A 111 1.61 -3.08 10.78
C TRP A 111 2.97 -3.01 11.51
N ASP A 112 3.71 -1.92 11.29
CA ASP A 112 4.86 -1.49 12.07
C ASP A 112 4.55 -0.14 12.72
N SER A 113 5.05 0.09 13.95
CA SER A 113 4.85 1.39 14.60
C SER A 113 5.64 2.50 13.90
N ILE A 114 5.11 3.71 13.91
CA ILE A 114 5.77 4.91 13.37
C ILE A 114 7.12 5.13 14.08
N LYS A 115 7.22 4.78 15.37
CA LYS A 115 8.48 4.84 16.13
C LYS A 115 9.59 4.04 15.45
N ASN A 116 9.26 2.85 14.93
CA ASN A 116 10.22 1.97 14.26
C ASN A 116 10.42 2.37 12.78
N LYS A 117 9.38 2.94 12.15
CA LYS A 117 9.35 3.21 10.71
C LYS A 117 8.83 4.62 10.43
N LYS A 118 9.67 5.62 10.68
CA LYS A 118 9.29 7.04 10.53
C LYS A 118 8.85 7.43 9.12
N THR A 119 9.32 6.72 8.08
CA THR A 119 8.91 6.92 6.68
C THR A 119 7.41 6.66 6.46
N ALA A 120 6.76 5.94 7.36
CA ALA A 120 5.31 5.74 7.33
C ALA A 120 4.53 7.07 7.34
N LEU A 121 5.05 8.11 8.01
CA LEU A 121 4.41 9.43 8.07
C LEU A 121 4.33 10.14 6.71
N GLU A 122 5.18 9.80 5.74
CA GLU A 122 5.15 10.37 4.40
C GLU A 122 3.80 10.12 3.70
N TYR A 123 3.15 9.00 4.02
CA TYR A 123 1.86 8.61 3.43
C TYR A 123 0.65 9.28 4.09
N LEU A 124 0.83 9.91 5.26
CA LEU A 124 -0.27 10.47 6.04
C LEU A 124 -1.07 11.55 5.28
N ASN A 125 -0.36 12.41 4.55
CA ASN A 125 -1.00 13.53 3.85
C ASN A 125 -1.63 13.15 2.51
N ILE A 126 -1.23 12.02 1.92
CA ILE A 126 -1.81 11.56 0.66
C ILE A 126 -2.97 10.60 0.87
N SER A 127 -3.08 10.00 2.06
CA SER A 127 -4.13 9.04 2.40
C SER A 127 -5.43 9.73 2.79
N ASP A 128 -6.55 9.27 2.26
CA ASP A 128 -7.90 9.65 2.70
C ASP A 128 -8.23 8.97 4.05
N LYS A 129 -7.68 7.76 4.29
CA LYS A 129 -7.72 7.05 5.57
C LYS A 129 -6.34 6.48 5.88
N TYR A 130 -5.90 6.63 7.12
CA TYR A 130 -4.62 6.15 7.58
C TYR A 130 -4.79 5.35 8.88
N PHE A 131 -4.35 4.10 8.86
CA PHE A 131 -4.46 3.18 9.97
C PHE A 131 -3.08 2.73 10.45
N SER A 132 -2.91 2.63 11.76
CA SER A 132 -1.76 1.98 12.41
C SER A 132 -2.25 0.89 13.36
N PHE A 133 -1.48 -0.20 13.44
CA PHE A 133 -1.74 -1.25 14.43
C PHE A 133 -1.29 -0.85 15.84
N ASP A 134 -0.40 0.15 15.97
CA ASP A 134 0.07 0.63 17.27
C ASP A 134 -0.86 1.74 17.79
N SER A 135 -1.52 1.47 18.91
CA SER A 135 -2.40 2.44 19.56
C SER A 135 -1.69 3.71 20.04
N ASN A 136 -0.35 3.70 20.18
CA ASN A 136 0.39 4.90 20.53
C ASN A 136 0.54 5.87 19.35
N ASP A 137 0.49 5.38 18.13
CA ASP A 137 0.64 6.21 16.93
C ASP A 137 -0.49 7.24 16.77
N ILE A 138 -1.70 6.95 17.30
CA ILE A 138 -2.82 7.90 17.29
C ILE A 138 -2.52 9.22 18.04
N LYS A 139 -1.53 9.22 18.92
CA LYS A 139 -1.09 10.41 19.65
C LYS A 139 -0.21 11.33 18.81
N ILE A 140 0.31 10.83 17.67
CA ILE A 140 1.22 11.57 16.78
C ILE A 140 0.43 12.55 15.91
N ASP A 141 -0.68 12.08 15.32
CA ASP A 141 -1.57 12.89 14.49
C ASP A 141 -3.01 12.37 14.56
N LYS A 142 -3.97 13.32 14.62
CA LYS A 142 -5.41 13.03 14.70
C LYS A 142 -6.00 12.28 13.48
N LYS A 143 -5.27 12.27 12.35
CA LYS A 143 -5.68 11.51 11.15
C LYS A 143 -5.40 10.03 11.29
N ILE A 144 -4.51 9.63 12.20
CA ILE A 144 -4.14 8.23 12.42
C ILE A 144 -5.24 7.55 13.20
N GLN A 145 -5.74 6.47 12.67
CA GLN A 145 -6.77 5.64 13.30
C GLN A 145 -6.13 4.31 13.75
N PHE A 146 -6.50 3.84 14.91
CA PHE A 146 -6.07 2.53 15.40
C PHE A 146 -6.86 1.42 14.70
N LEU A 147 -6.15 0.46 14.13
CA LEU A 147 -6.70 -0.78 13.61
C LEU A 147 -5.78 -1.92 14.07
N PRO A 148 -6.23 -2.79 14.98
CA PRO A 148 -5.39 -3.89 15.48
C PRO A 148 -5.00 -4.84 14.36
N LEU A 149 -3.93 -5.61 14.58
CA LEU A 149 -3.57 -6.70 13.69
C LEU A 149 -4.70 -7.74 13.67
N PHE A 150 -4.93 -8.30 12.50
CA PHE A 150 -5.89 -9.38 12.29
C PHE A 150 -5.20 -10.74 12.51
N TYR A 151 -6.00 -11.72 12.87
CA TYR A 151 -5.62 -13.12 12.97
C TYR A 151 -6.26 -13.89 11.80
N ILE A 152 -5.52 -14.83 11.25
CA ILE A 152 -5.99 -15.76 10.21
C ILE A 152 -6.07 -17.15 10.83
#